data_a9bcd5b5b8b655a9ec7cacb042c82953
#
_entry.id   a9bcd5b5b8b655a9ec7cacb042c82953
#
_cell.length_a   1.000
_cell.length_b   1.000
_cell.length_c   1.000
_cell.angle_alpha   90.00
_cell.angle_beta   90.00
_cell.angle_gamma   90.00
#
_symmetry.space_group_name_H-M   'P 1'
#
loop_
_entity.id
_entity.type
_entity.pdbx_description
1 polymer ?
#
loop_
_entity_poly.entity_id
_entity_poly.type
_entity_poly.pdbx_seq_one_letter_code
_entity_poly.pdbx_strand_id
1 'polypeptide(L)'
;MAPPLLILRDIHLTFGATPLLTGAELSVSEGDRLCLVGRNGSGKSTLLKIAAGMIEADNGEIFVQPGRTIRYLPQEPDLSAYETVLDYVTAGLAPGDDPYRAPYLLEVLGLTGREDPKSLSGGEARRAALARTLAPEPDILLLDEPTNHLDLPAIEWLETELKSLRSAIVLISHDRRFLENLSRATVWIDRGTSRRMERGFEHFEAWRDELFEQEERDQQKLAQQIKREEHWMRYGVTARRKRNMRRVRELADLRDKARNHRGPQGTAKLAATEGETSGKLVIEAKSISKGYGERSIVSNFSSRIQRGDRIGLIGANGAGKTTLLKMLTGELEPDSGTVRLGTNLQMVTLDQKRENLNPLDTLATVLTGGRGDTVVLGTETKHVMSYMKDFLFAPEQARTPVGVLSGGERARAMLARALASPSNLMVLDEPTNDLDLETLDLLQELLSDYEGTVLLVSHDRDFLDRVATSVIVSEGNGKWQEYAGGYSDMVAQRGDGVTARKAEKAAKAEKAPAPAASEAKSSSKVKLSFTQLHLLKTLPETVDSLTKKLEKLQAEMADPNLYAKSPDRFAKLSAEITRLTGERDAAEEQWLELEMLREEAEG
;
A
#
# COMPACT_ATOMS: atom_id res chain seq x y z
N MET A 1 24.17 -14.56 -18.23
CA MET A 1 23.10 -14.59 -17.21
C MET A 1 23.37 -15.78 -16.31
N ALA A 2 23.30 -15.61 -14.98
CA ALA A 2 23.36 -16.74 -14.06
C ALA A 2 22.18 -17.68 -14.33
N PRO A 3 22.32 -18.99 -14.14
CA PRO A 3 21.22 -19.93 -14.30
C PRO A 3 20.13 -19.61 -13.25
N PRO A 4 18.86 -19.67 -13.62
CA PRO A 4 17.77 -19.40 -12.68
C PRO A 4 17.73 -20.43 -11.56
N LEU A 5 17.41 -19.98 -10.35
CA LEU A 5 17.25 -20.83 -9.17
C LEU A 5 15.90 -21.57 -9.19
N LEU A 6 14.86 -20.91 -9.72
CA LEU A 6 13.51 -21.43 -9.83
C LEU A 6 12.89 -21.00 -11.16
N ILE A 7 12.25 -21.93 -11.86
CA ILE A 7 11.46 -21.66 -13.06
C ILE A 7 10.10 -22.36 -12.92
N LEU A 8 9.05 -21.59 -13.11
CA LEU A 8 7.70 -22.06 -13.38
C LEU A 8 7.37 -21.70 -14.82
N ARG A 9 6.94 -22.66 -15.63
CA ARG A 9 6.61 -22.44 -17.03
C ARG A 9 5.28 -23.07 -17.37
N ASP A 10 4.42 -22.28 -18.02
CA ASP A 10 3.10 -22.71 -18.50
C ASP A 10 2.25 -23.38 -17.42
N ILE A 11 2.18 -22.75 -16.25
CA ILE A 11 1.47 -23.30 -15.09
C ILE A 11 -0.04 -23.13 -15.26
N HIS A 12 -0.74 -24.26 -15.20
CA HIS A 12 -2.20 -24.32 -15.20
C HIS A 12 -2.70 -24.88 -13.88
N LEU A 13 -3.73 -24.25 -13.33
CA LEU A 13 -4.42 -24.74 -12.14
C LEU A 13 -5.88 -24.33 -12.16
N THR A 14 -6.77 -25.28 -11.85
CA THR A 14 -8.22 -25.10 -11.83
C THR A 14 -8.78 -25.48 -10.47
N PHE A 15 -9.54 -24.60 -9.83
CA PHE A 15 -10.29 -24.93 -8.63
C PHE A 15 -11.76 -25.21 -8.99
N GLY A 16 -12.19 -26.45 -8.81
CA GLY A 16 -13.53 -26.89 -9.23
C GLY A 16 -13.72 -26.73 -10.74
N ALA A 17 -14.63 -25.86 -11.16
CA ALA A 17 -14.90 -25.59 -12.58
C ALA A 17 -14.26 -24.29 -13.10
N THR A 18 -13.58 -23.53 -12.24
CA THR A 18 -13.04 -22.22 -12.61
C THR A 18 -11.52 -22.28 -12.74
N PRO A 19 -10.95 -22.02 -13.95
CA PRO A 19 -9.51 -21.93 -14.12
C PRO A 19 -8.98 -20.69 -13.41
N LEU A 20 -7.99 -20.88 -12.53
CA LEU A 20 -7.31 -19.82 -11.79
C LEU A 20 -6.04 -19.36 -12.50
N LEU A 21 -5.19 -20.31 -12.92
CA LEU A 21 -3.98 -20.08 -13.69
C LEU A 21 -4.11 -20.77 -15.05
N THR A 22 -3.73 -20.07 -16.13
CA THR A 22 -3.91 -20.51 -17.52
C THR A 22 -2.66 -20.23 -18.36
N GLY A 23 -1.50 -20.66 -17.86
CA GLY A 23 -0.20 -20.42 -18.48
C GLY A 23 0.62 -19.37 -17.73
N ALA A 24 0.61 -19.41 -16.39
CA ALA A 24 1.43 -18.50 -15.59
C ALA A 24 2.91 -18.92 -15.61
N GLU A 25 3.79 -17.95 -15.65
CA GLU A 25 5.24 -18.12 -15.66
C GLU A 25 5.88 -17.32 -14.53
N LEU A 26 6.92 -17.89 -13.90
CA LEU A 26 7.75 -17.19 -12.92
C LEU A 26 9.18 -17.72 -13.05
N SER A 27 10.13 -16.81 -13.19
CA SER A 27 11.57 -17.15 -13.19
C SER A 27 12.27 -16.32 -12.13
N VAL A 28 13.06 -16.97 -11.27
CA VAL A 28 13.79 -16.34 -10.18
C VAL A 28 15.26 -16.70 -10.31
N SER A 29 16.11 -15.69 -10.39
CA SER A 29 17.57 -15.80 -10.45
C SER A 29 18.20 -15.37 -9.13
N GLU A 30 19.49 -15.66 -8.94
CA GLU A 30 20.22 -15.27 -7.75
C GLU A 30 20.22 -13.74 -7.55
N GLY A 31 19.85 -13.30 -6.37
CA GLY A 31 19.75 -11.88 -6.02
C GLY A 31 18.55 -11.12 -6.62
N ASP A 32 17.64 -11.81 -7.29
CA ASP A 32 16.42 -11.19 -7.81
C ASP A 32 15.56 -10.61 -6.68
N ARG A 33 14.95 -9.46 -6.96
CA ARG A 33 14.00 -8.76 -6.10
C ARG A 33 12.71 -8.55 -6.88
N LEU A 34 11.82 -9.53 -6.85
CA LEU A 34 10.60 -9.55 -7.63
C LEU A 34 9.41 -9.16 -6.76
N CYS A 35 8.58 -8.25 -7.23
CA CYS A 35 7.24 -8.10 -6.70
C CYS A 35 6.21 -8.80 -7.60
N LEU A 36 5.31 -9.55 -6.98
CA LEU A 36 4.21 -10.23 -7.65
C LEU A 36 2.92 -9.48 -7.37
N VAL A 37 2.38 -8.82 -8.39
CA VAL A 37 1.21 -7.94 -8.29
C VAL A 37 0.04 -8.49 -9.07
N GLY A 38 -1.17 -8.07 -8.71
CA GLY A 38 -2.43 -8.46 -9.34
C GLY A 38 -3.58 -8.37 -8.36
N ARG A 39 -4.80 -8.47 -8.86
CA ARG A 39 -6.04 -8.38 -8.06
C ARG A 39 -6.14 -9.50 -7.02
N ASN A 40 -6.95 -9.28 -5.99
CA ASN A 40 -7.30 -10.35 -5.07
C ASN A 40 -8.05 -11.48 -5.81
N GLY A 41 -7.63 -12.72 -5.53
CA GLY A 41 -8.15 -13.89 -6.24
C GLY A 41 -7.52 -14.15 -7.61
N SER A 42 -6.51 -13.39 -8.07
CA SER A 42 -5.82 -13.64 -9.35
C SER A 42 -4.86 -14.84 -9.35
N GLY A 43 -4.61 -15.43 -8.19
CA GLY A 43 -3.74 -16.60 -8.06
C GLY A 43 -2.32 -16.32 -7.60
N LYS A 44 -2.01 -15.09 -7.09
CA LYS A 44 -0.68 -14.72 -6.57
C LYS A 44 -0.15 -15.69 -5.51
N SER A 45 -0.88 -15.82 -4.40
CA SER A 45 -0.53 -16.72 -3.29
C SER A 45 -0.47 -18.18 -3.73
N THR A 46 -1.34 -18.56 -4.66
CA THR A 46 -1.36 -19.91 -5.23
C THR A 46 -0.11 -20.18 -6.05
N LEU A 47 0.33 -19.23 -6.88
CA LEU A 47 1.58 -19.35 -7.65
C LEU A 47 2.79 -19.46 -6.73
N LEU A 48 2.83 -18.69 -5.61
CA LEU A 48 3.90 -18.84 -4.61
C LEU A 48 3.85 -20.20 -3.90
N LYS A 49 2.67 -20.72 -3.60
CA LYS A 49 2.53 -22.07 -3.00
C LYS A 49 2.98 -23.18 -3.96
N ILE A 50 2.72 -23.01 -5.27
CA ILE A 50 3.25 -23.93 -6.30
C ILE A 50 4.78 -23.81 -6.34
N ALA A 51 5.33 -22.61 -6.34
CA ALA A 51 6.77 -22.35 -6.29
C ALA A 51 7.46 -22.95 -5.04
N ALA A 52 6.75 -22.97 -3.90
CA ALA A 52 7.18 -23.60 -2.66
C ALA A 52 6.98 -25.13 -2.61
N GLY A 53 6.38 -25.74 -3.64
CA GLY A 53 6.06 -27.17 -3.68
C GLY A 53 4.93 -27.60 -2.74
N MET A 54 4.08 -26.66 -2.29
CA MET A 54 2.95 -26.93 -1.38
C MET A 54 1.68 -27.32 -2.12
N ILE A 55 1.56 -26.93 -3.38
CA ILE A 55 0.43 -27.23 -4.27
C ILE A 55 1.00 -27.76 -5.57
N GLU A 56 0.43 -28.85 -6.07
CA GLU A 56 0.74 -29.38 -7.40
C GLU A 56 -0.10 -28.64 -8.45
N ALA A 57 0.52 -28.26 -9.56
CA ALA A 57 -0.17 -27.69 -10.71
C ALA A 57 -0.84 -28.79 -11.53
N ASP A 58 -1.98 -28.49 -12.19
CA ASP A 58 -2.65 -29.43 -13.08
C ASP A 58 -1.80 -29.71 -14.33
N ASN A 59 -1.04 -28.71 -14.80
CA ASN A 59 -0.11 -28.81 -15.93
C ASN A 59 0.99 -27.73 -15.81
N GLY A 60 2.10 -27.95 -16.50
CA GLY A 60 3.25 -27.03 -16.54
C GLY A 60 4.54 -27.68 -16.06
N GLU A 61 5.62 -26.91 -16.14
CA GLU A 61 6.96 -27.36 -15.73
C GLU A 61 7.44 -26.55 -14.53
N ILE A 62 7.92 -27.26 -13.51
CA ILE A 62 8.53 -26.67 -12.31
C ILE A 62 9.97 -27.15 -12.24
N PHE A 63 10.91 -26.21 -12.27
CA PHE A 63 12.32 -26.49 -12.08
C PHE A 63 12.83 -25.72 -10.87
N VAL A 64 13.44 -26.45 -9.93
CA VAL A 64 14.20 -25.89 -8.81
C VAL A 64 15.63 -26.36 -8.93
N GLN A 65 16.59 -25.43 -8.88
CA GLN A 65 18.00 -25.80 -8.93
C GLN A 65 18.35 -26.73 -7.75
N PRO A 66 18.96 -27.90 -8.00
CA PRO A 66 19.30 -28.85 -6.93
C PRO A 66 20.18 -28.22 -5.83
N GLY A 67 19.86 -28.51 -4.57
CA GLY A 67 20.60 -28.04 -3.41
C GLY A 67 20.26 -26.62 -2.96
N ARG A 68 19.31 -25.94 -3.61
CA ARG A 68 18.83 -24.61 -3.20
C ARG A 68 17.66 -24.71 -2.23
N THR A 69 17.65 -23.82 -1.26
CA THR A 69 16.63 -23.76 -0.21
C THR A 69 15.57 -22.73 -0.54
N ILE A 70 14.30 -23.13 -0.40
CA ILE A 70 13.14 -22.25 -0.57
C ILE A 70 12.41 -22.15 0.77
N ARG A 71 12.05 -20.93 1.18
CA ARG A 71 11.14 -20.69 2.32
C ARG A 71 9.97 -19.83 1.89
N TYR A 72 8.81 -20.23 2.34
CA TYR A 72 7.55 -19.52 2.10
C TYR A 72 6.95 -19.04 3.41
N LEU A 73 6.57 -17.76 3.45
CA LEU A 73 5.81 -17.18 4.55
C LEU A 73 4.32 -17.42 4.33
N PRO A 74 3.66 -18.29 5.12
CA PRO A 74 2.23 -18.56 4.96
C PRO A 74 1.40 -17.38 5.45
N GLN A 75 0.24 -17.19 4.85
CA GLN A 75 -0.71 -16.15 5.24
C GLN A 75 -1.31 -16.43 6.63
N GLU A 76 -1.63 -17.69 6.92
CA GLU A 76 -2.11 -18.18 8.22
C GLU A 76 -1.13 -19.26 8.72
N PRO A 77 -0.25 -18.94 9.68
CA PRO A 77 0.69 -19.91 10.22
C PRO A 77 0.02 -20.82 11.26
N ASP A 78 0.35 -22.11 11.21
CA ASP A 78 -0.04 -23.07 12.23
C ASP A 78 1.12 -23.31 13.22
N LEU A 79 0.92 -22.89 14.46
CA LEU A 79 1.88 -23.07 15.56
C LEU A 79 1.41 -24.14 16.55
N SER A 80 0.28 -24.81 16.33
CA SER A 80 -0.39 -25.69 17.31
C SER A 80 0.45 -26.88 17.73
N ALA A 81 1.43 -27.30 16.93
CA ALA A 81 2.29 -28.45 17.19
C ALA A 81 3.49 -28.15 18.14
N TYR A 82 3.67 -26.87 18.55
CA TYR A 82 4.84 -26.45 19.32
C TYR A 82 4.45 -26.01 20.73
N GLU A 83 5.39 -26.16 21.69
CA GLU A 83 5.17 -25.77 23.08
C GLU A 83 5.46 -24.29 23.31
N THR A 84 6.45 -23.73 22.62
CA THR A 84 6.79 -22.31 22.68
C THR A 84 6.98 -21.70 21.30
N VAL A 85 6.90 -20.38 21.22
CA VAL A 85 7.18 -19.64 19.99
C VAL A 85 8.63 -19.82 19.55
N LEU A 86 9.58 -19.93 20.50
CA LEU A 86 10.98 -20.18 20.19
C LEU A 86 11.17 -21.56 19.55
N ASP A 87 10.49 -22.60 20.05
CA ASP A 87 10.54 -23.94 19.46
C ASP A 87 10.02 -23.94 18.02
N TYR A 88 8.93 -23.20 17.79
CA TYR A 88 8.37 -23.04 16.45
C TYR A 88 9.38 -22.41 15.47
N VAL A 89 10.08 -21.35 15.89
CA VAL A 89 11.06 -20.65 15.02
C VAL A 89 12.30 -21.51 14.82
N THR A 90 12.83 -22.12 15.90
CA THR A 90 14.03 -22.96 15.86
C THR A 90 13.82 -24.22 14.99
N ALA A 91 12.62 -24.79 14.99
CA ALA A 91 12.29 -25.90 14.11
C ALA A 91 12.32 -25.55 12.59
N GLY A 92 12.43 -24.28 12.26
CA GLY A 92 12.65 -23.80 10.88
C GLY A 92 14.10 -23.86 10.43
N LEU A 93 15.06 -23.96 11.37
CA LEU A 93 16.49 -23.99 11.10
C LEU A 93 16.93 -25.38 10.58
N ALA A 94 17.89 -25.37 9.66
CA ALA A 94 18.55 -26.57 9.19
C ALA A 94 19.86 -26.82 10.01
N PRO A 95 20.38 -28.07 10.00
CA PRO A 95 21.68 -28.34 10.60
C PRO A 95 22.78 -27.48 9.94
N GLY A 96 23.39 -26.58 10.73
CA GLY A 96 24.41 -25.65 10.25
C GLY A 96 23.98 -24.19 10.24
N ASP A 97 22.69 -23.90 10.38
CA ASP A 97 22.18 -22.52 10.51
C ASP A 97 22.57 -21.94 11.89
N ASP A 98 22.65 -20.61 11.98
CA ASP A 98 22.97 -19.92 13.25
C ASP A 98 21.78 -19.99 14.23
N PRO A 99 21.90 -20.71 15.35
CA PRO A 99 20.81 -20.85 16.32
C PRO A 99 20.48 -19.53 17.05
N TYR A 100 21.40 -18.56 17.09
CA TYR A 100 21.16 -17.25 17.74
C TYR A 100 20.27 -16.32 16.92
N ARG A 101 20.08 -16.62 15.65
CA ARG A 101 19.26 -15.81 14.78
C ARG A 101 17.76 -15.90 15.13
N ALA A 102 17.29 -17.06 15.58
CA ALA A 102 15.90 -17.24 15.99
C ALA A 102 15.50 -16.34 17.17
N PRO A 103 16.18 -16.35 18.33
CA PRO A 103 15.85 -15.46 19.44
C PRO A 103 16.07 -13.98 19.10
N TYR A 104 17.07 -13.64 18.29
CA TYR A 104 17.30 -12.27 17.82
C TYR A 104 16.09 -11.74 17.03
N LEU A 105 15.62 -12.50 16.04
CA LEU A 105 14.48 -12.09 15.21
C LEU A 105 13.19 -11.97 16.04
N LEU A 106 12.97 -12.89 16.99
CA LEU A 106 11.84 -12.81 17.89
C LEU A 106 11.89 -11.53 18.76
N GLU A 107 13.06 -11.21 19.33
CA GLU A 107 13.20 -10.00 20.15
C GLU A 107 12.93 -8.74 19.33
N VAL A 108 13.45 -8.64 18.12
CA VAL A 108 13.23 -7.48 17.24
C VAL A 108 11.76 -7.36 16.82
N LEU A 109 11.09 -8.49 16.58
CA LEU A 109 9.67 -8.54 16.26
C LEU A 109 8.75 -8.39 17.49
N GLY A 110 9.33 -8.15 18.68
CA GLY A 110 8.60 -7.87 19.90
C GLY A 110 8.00 -9.10 20.58
N LEU A 111 8.59 -10.28 20.34
CA LEU A 111 8.25 -11.55 20.98
C LEU A 111 9.36 -11.98 21.92
N THR A 112 9.01 -12.63 23.04
CA THR A 112 10.01 -13.14 24.00
C THR A 112 10.45 -14.57 23.67
N GLY A 113 9.70 -15.26 22.80
CA GLY A 113 9.89 -16.66 22.45
C GLY A 113 9.32 -17.65 23.48
N ARG A 114 8.83 -17.17 24.62
CA ARG A 114 8.28 -18.00 25.72
C ARG A 114 6.75 -18.06 25.69
N GLU A 115 6.12 -17.33 24.80
CA GLU A 115 4.68 -17.30 24.65
C GLU A 115 4.14 -18.69 24.29
N ASP A 116 2.96 -19.04 24.86
CA ASP A 116 2.21 -20.20 24.43
C ASP A 116 1.59 -19.91 23.05
N PRO A 117 1.90 -20.72 22.03
CA PRO A 117 1.35 -20.56 20.68
C PRO A 117 -0.17 -20.46 20.62
N LYS A 118 -0.88 -21.09 21.56
CA LYS A 118 -2.35 -21.10 21.59
C LYS A 118 -2.96 -19.78 22.11
N SER A 119 -2.17 -18.97 22.79
CA SER A 119 -2.59 -17.68 23.35
C SER A 119 -2.25 -16.49 22.46
N LEU A 120 -1.56 -16.71 21.35
CA LEU A 120 -1.11 -15.65 20.45
C LEU A 120 -2.28 -14.99 19.71
N SER A 121 -2.20 -13.68 19.59
CA SER A 121 -3.01 -12.96 18.59
C SER A 121 -2.54 -13.32 17.17
N GLY A 122 -3.43 -13.14 16.18
CA GLY A 122 -3.07 -13.38 14.77
C GLY A 122 -1.82 -12.62 14.32
N GLY A 123 -1.64 -11.37 14.81
CA GLY A 123 -0.46 -10.57 14.54
C GLY A 123 0.83 -11.12 15.17
N GLU A 124 0.76 -11.67 16.37
CA GLU A 124 1.91 -12.32 17.05
C GLU A 124 2.30 -13.61 16.35
N ALA A 125 1.32 -14.46 16.01
CA ALA A 125 1.54 -15.68 15.24
C ALA A 125 2.24 -15.38 13.91
N ARG A 126 1.83 -14.30 13.22
CA ARG A 126 2.42 -13.89 11.96
C ARG A 126 3.86 -13.38 12.11
N ARG A 127 4.16 -12.61 13.17
CA ARG A 127 5.53 -12.19 13.48
C ARG A 127 6.42 -13.39 13.79
N ALA A 128 5.91 -14.40 14.50
CA ALA A 128 6.63 -15.65 14.75
C ALA A 128 6.93 -16.42 13.44
N ALA A 129 5.95 -16.48 12.51
CA ALA A 129 6.12 -17.10 11.21
C ALA A 129 7.15 -16.35 10.34
N LEU A 130 7.17 -15.03 10.40
CA LEU A 130 8.18 -14.21 9.74
C LEU A 130 9.57 -14.52 10.28
N ALA A 131 9.73 -14.58 11.62
CA ALA A 131 10.99 -14.98 12.24
C ALA A 131 11.45 -16.36 11.77
N ARG A 132 10.56 -17.36 11.75
CA ARG A 132 10.85 -18.71 11.26
C ARG A 132 11.30 -18.75 9.80
N THR A 133 10.70 -17.88 8.98
CA THR A 133 10.99 -17.83 7.54
C THR A 133 12.32 -17.15 7.25
N LEU A 134 12.69 -16.13 8.03
CA LEU A 134 13.92 -15.35 7.87
C LEU A 134 15.14 -15.98 8.54
N ALA A 135 14.94 -16.75 9.63
CA ALA A 135 16.02 -17.28 10.43
C ALA A 135 17.05 -18.13 9.64
N PRO A 136 16.65 -19.02 8.70
CA PRO A 136 17.58 -19.88 7.98
C PRO A 136 18.30 -19.21 6.79
N GLU A 137 18.07 -17.93 6.48
CA GLU A 137 18.63 -17.22 5.32
C GLU A 137 18.58 -18.05 4.02
N PRO A 138 17.39 -18.42 3.52
CA PRO A 138 17.28 -19.31 2.37
C PRO A 138 17.80 -18.68 1.09
N ASP A 139 18.09 -19.50 0.05
CA ASP A 139 18.46 -19.01 -1.28
C ASP A 139 17.29 -18.27 -1.95
N ILE A 140 16.05 -18.75 -1.76
CA ILE A 140 14.82 -18.16 -2.28
C ILE A 140 13.83 -17.93 -1.14
N LEU A 141 13.40 -16.69 -1.02
CA LEU A 141 12.45 -16.23 -0.01
C LEU A 141 11.14 -15.80 -0.69
N LEU A 142 10.07 -16.50 -0.39
CA LEU A 142 8.72 -16.25 -0.91
C LEU A 142 7.87 -15.64 0.20
N LEU A 143 7.54 -14.35 0.08
CA LEU A 143 6.82 -13.59 1.10
C LEU A 143 5.41 -13.23 0.61
N ASP A 144 4.41 -13.74 1.30
CA ASP A 144 2.99 -13.48 1.00
C ASP A 144 2.41 -12.53 2.05
N GLU A 145 2.25 -11.24 1.68
CA GLU A 145 1.77 -10.14 2.52
C GLU A 145 2.53 -10.00 3.86
N PRO A 146 3.87 -9.85 3.84
CA PRO A 146 4.66 -9.84 5.07
C PRO A 146 4.41 -8.60 5.95
N THR A 147 3.87 -7.53 5.40
CA THR A 147 3.58 -6.27 6.09
C THR A 147 2.27 -6.28 6.86
N ASN A 148 1.34 -7.21 6.55
CA ASN A 148 0.06 -7.29 7.23
C ASN A 148 0.23 -7.54 8.73
N HIS A 149 -0.48 -6.77 9.55
CA HIS A 149 -0.44 -6.80 11.02
C HIS A 149 0.91 -6.38 11.64
N LEU A 150 1.86 -5.90 10.85
CA LEU A 150 3.07 -5.25 11.37
C LEU A 150 2.79 -3.77 11.62
N ASP A 151 3.41 -3.24 12.67
CA ASP A 151 3.43 -1.79 12.88
C ASP A 151 4.55 -1.13 12.05
N LEU A 152 4.47 0.18 11.88
CA LEU A 152 5.41 0.94 11.06
C LEU A 152 6.88 0.68 11.42
N PRO A 153 7.29 0.65 12.73
CA PRO A 153 8.67 0.32 13.08
C PRO A 153 9.10 -1.08 12.64
N ALA A 154 8.19 -2.06 12.70
CA ALA A 154 8.49 -3.42 12.26
C ALA A 154 8.58 -3.51 10.73
N ILE A 155 7.77 -2.73 9.98
CA ILE A 155 7.85 -2.64 8.52
C ILE A 155 9.18 -2.01 8.09
N GLU A 156 9.59 -0.89 8.70
CA GLU A 156 10.86 -0.22 8.41
C GLU A 156 12.08 -1.11 8.72
N TRP A 157 12.02 -1.83 9.84
CA TRP A 157 13.02 -2.81 10.16
C TRP A 157 13.05 -3.95 9.12
N LEU A 158 11.90 -4.49 8.74
CA LEU A 158 11.79 -5.56 7.75
C LEU A 158 12.35 -5.13 6.39
N GLU A 159 12.08 -3.91 5.94
CA GLU A 159 12.69 -3.35 4.73
C GLU A 159 14.22 -3.37 4.81
N THR A 160 14.78 -2.96 5.94
CA THR A 160 16.23 -2.92 6.15
C THR A 160 16.83 -4.33 6.17
N GLU A 161 16.18 -5.25 6.87
CA GLU A 161 16.60 -6.66 6.93
C GLU A 161 16.57 -7.31 5.55
N LEU A 162 15.45 -7.19 4.81
CA LEU A 162 15.31 -7.74 3.46
C LEU A 162 16.32 -7.15 2.47
N LYS A 163 16.67 -5.86 2.59
CA LYS A 163 17.72 -5.24 1.77
C LYS A 163 19.09 -5.85 2.02
N SER A 164 19.38 -6.27 3.25
CA SER A 164 20.65 -6.85 3.64
C SER A 164 20.84 -8.30 3.22
N LEU A 165 19.73 -9.05 3.04
CA LEU A 165 19.76 -10.47 2.68
C LEU A 165 20.28 -10.69 1.26
N ARG A 166 21.04 -11.78 1.06
CA ARG A 166 21.49 -12.23 -0.27
C ARG A 166 20.48 -13.09 -1.00
N SER A 167 19.46 -13.56 -0.31
CA SER A 167 18.36 -14.37 -0.87
C SER A 167 17.74 -13.70 -2.08
N ALA A 168 17.35 -14.47 -3.08
CA ALA A 168 16.38 -14.01 -4.06
C ALA A 168 15.02 -13.88 -3.40
N ILE A 169 14.31 -12.78 -3.62
CA ILE A 169 13.04 -12.50 -2.96
C ILE A 169 11.93 -12.38 -3.99
N VAL A 170 10.82 -13.09 -3.75
CA VAL A 170 9.54 -12.88 -4.43
C VAL A 170 8.53 -12.41 -3.41
N LEU A 171 8.00 -11.22 -3.60
CA LEU A 171 7.22 -10.47 -2.62
C LEU A 171 5.82 -10.18 -3.15
N ILE A 172 4.79 -10.53 -2.39
CA ILE A 172 3.43 -10.02 -2.55
C ILE A 172 3.21 -9.04 -1.40
N SER A 173 2.80 -7.82 -1.71
CA SER A 173 2.37 -6.84 -0.71
C SER A 173 1.40 -5.83 -1.33
N HIS A 174 0.61 -5.20 -0.49
CA HIS A 174 -0.25 -4.07 -0.85
C HIS A 174 0.33 -2.74 -0.36
N ASP A 175 1.42 -2.74 0.41
CA ASP A 175 2.18 -1.53 0.78
C ASP A 175 3.06 -1.09 -0.41
N ARG A 176 2.65 0.01 -1.08
CA ARG A 176 3.33 0.56 -2.27
C ARG A 176 4.78 0.94 -1.98
N ARG A 177 5.04 1.64 -0.87
CA ARG A 177 6.41 2.05 -0.50
C ARG A 177 7.31 0.86 -0.22
N PHE A 178 6.76 -0.17 0.41
CA PHE A 178 7.49 -1.41 0.66
C PHE A 178 7.88 -2.10 -0.66
N LEU A 179 6.95 -2.15 -1.62
CA LEU A 179 7.23 -2.68 -2.96
C LEU A 179 8.26 -1.84 -3.71
N GLU A 180 8.12 -0.51 -3.72
CA GLU A 180 9.05 0.42 -4.40
C GLU A 180 10.46 0.32 -3.82
N ASN A 181 10.58 0.26 -2.50
CA ASN A 181 11.88 0.21 -1.80
C ASN A 181 12.63 -1.10 -2.01
N LEU A 182 11.94 -2.20 -2.31
CA LEU A 182 12.53 -3.54 -2.35
C LEU A 182 12.59 -4.14 -3.75
N SER A 183 11.63 -3.87 -4.63
CA SER A 183 11.56 -4.55 -5.92
C SER A 183 12.47 -3.92 -6.98
N ARG A 184 13.04 -4.79 -7.83
CA ARG A 184 13.80 -4.41 -9.03
C ARG A 184 13.13 -4.87 -10.31
N ALA A 185 12.23 -5.84 -10.22
CA ALA A 185 11.40 -6.28 -11.33
C ALA A 185 10.00 -6.62 -10.81
N THR A 186 9.01 -6.50 -11.68
CA THR A 186 7.59 -6.69 -11.37
C THR A 186 7.02 -7.80 -12.22
N VAL A 187 6.31 -8.73 -11.60
CA VAL A 187 5.53 -9.78 -12.27
C VAL A 187 4.05 -9.50 -12.01
N TRP A 188 3.31 -9.26 -13.06
CA TRP A 188 1.88 -8.98 -12.99
C TRP A 188 1.06 -10.20 -13.38
N ILE A 189 0.22 -10.67 -12.48
CA ILE A 189 -0.75 -11.74 -12.77
C ILE A 189 -2.09 -11.09 -13.11
N ASP A 190 -2.52 -11.31 -14.34
CA ASP A 190 -3.83 -10.88 -14.82
C ASP A 190 -4.52 -12.01 -15.59
N ARG A 191 -5.78 -12.27 -15.25
CA ARG A 191 -6.63 -13.27 -15.94
C ARG A 191 -5.99 -14.67 -16.08
N GLY A 192 -5.20 -15.07 -15.09
CA GLY A 192 -4.55 -16.39 -15.02
C GLY A 192 -3.22 -16.49 -15.77
N THR A 193 -2.75 -15.44 -16.41
CA THR A 193 -1.44 -15.34 -17.06
C THR A 193 -0.53 -14.38 -16.33
N SER A 194 0.78 -14.51 -16.49
CA SER A 194 1.77 -13.61 -15.91
C SER A 194 2.48 -12.81 -16.99
N ARG A 195 2.82 -11.57 -16.67
CA ARG A 195 3.67 -10.71 -17.50
C ARG A 195 4.78 -10.12 -16.63
N ARG A 196 6.02 -10.17 -17.08
CA ARG A 196 7.18 -9.66 -16.37
C ARG A 196 7.66 -8.34 -16.95
N MET A 197 7.93 -7.37 -16.08
CA MET A 197 8.58 -6.10 -16.37
C MET A 197 9.92 -6.06 -15.62
N GLU A 198 11.02 -5.78 -16.32
CA GLU A 198 12.37 -5.66 -15.74
C GLU A 198 12.62 -4.28 -15.11
N ARG A 199 11.64 -3.78 -14.38
CA ARG A 199 11.69 -2.53 -13.60
C ARG A 199 10.94 -2.70 -12.28
N GLY A 200 11.33 -1.90 -11.27
CA GLY A 200 10.68 -1.87 -9.97
C GLY A 200 9.21 -1.45 -10.03
N PHE A 201 8.53 -1.62 -8.90
CA PHE A 201 7.09 -1.34 -8.78
C PHE A 201 6.71 0.11 -9.09
N GLU A 202 7.61 1.08 -8.87
CA GLU A 202 7.40 2.50 -9.18
C GLU A 202 6.94 2.78 -10.62
N HIS A 203 7.25 1.87 -11.56
CA HIS A 203 6.88 1.99 -12.98
C HIS A 203 5.65 1.14 -13.35
N PHE A 204 5.09 0.39 -12.39
CA PHE A 204 4.05 -0.60 -12.69
C PHE A 204 2.75 0.03 -13.17
N GLU A 205 2.28 1.10 -12.56
CA GLU A 205 1.00 1.72 -12.92
C GLU A 205 1.04 2.26 -14.34
N ALA A 206 2.07 3.02 -14.69
CA ALA A 206 2.23 3.55 -16.05
C ALA A 206 2.32 2.43 -17.09
N TRP A 207 3.06 1.35 -16.78
CA TRP A 207 3.18 0.20 -17.66
C TRP A 207 1.86 -0.59 -17.81
N ARG A 208 1.11 -0.76 -16.73
CA ARG A 208 -0.22 -1.37 -16.75
C ARG A 208 -1.19 -0.59 -17.62
N ASP A 209 -1.22 0.73 -17.44
CA ASP A 209 -2.12 1.61 -18.16
C ASP A 209 -1.79 1.63 -19.66
N GLU A 210 -0.51 1.64 -20.04
CA GLU A 210 -0.06 1.50 -21.43
C GLU A 210 -0.54 0.17 -22.04
N LEU A 211 -0.45 -0.94 -21.31
CA LEU A 211 -0.94 -2.24 -21.75
C LEU A 211 -2.45 -2.25 -21.95
N PHE A 212 -3.21 -1.65 -21.05
CA PHE A 212 -4.67 -1.54 -21.19
C PHE A 212 -5.06 -0.68 -22.39
N GLU A 213 -4.41 0.45 -22.61
CA GLU A 213 -4.63 1.25 -23.81
C GLU A 213 -4.31 0.48 -25.10
N GLN A 214 -3.24 -0.32 -25.07
CA GLN A 214 -2.89 -1.15 -26.23
C GLN A 214 -3.92 -2.25 -26.48
N GLU A 215 -4.38 -2.93 -25.42
CA GLU A 215 -5.46 -3.92 -25.51
C GLU A 215 -6.74 -3.29 -26.07
N GLU A 216 -7.12 -2.10 -25.62
CA GLU A 216 -8.29 -1.38 -26.12
C GLU A 216 -8.15 -1.02 -27.61
N ARG A 217 -7.00 -0.49 -28.01
CA ARG A 217 -6.72 -0.19 -29.44
C ARG A 217 -6.79 -1.46 -30.30
N ASP A 218 -6.29 -2.59 -29.81
CA ASP A 218 -6.32 -3.85 -30.55
C ASP A 218 -7.76 -4.42 -30.62
N GLN A 219 -8.55 -4.26 -29.56
CA GLN A 219 -9.98 -4.59 -29.57
C GLN A 219 -10.76 -3.74 -30.57
N GLN A 220 -10.49 -2.44 -30.63
CA GLN A 220 -11.13 -1.54 -31.60
C GLN A 220 -10.77 -1.95 -33.04
N LYS A 221 -9.50 -2.32 -33.31
CA LYS A 221 -9.07 -2.83 -34.63
C LYS A 221 -9.78 -4.15 -34.97
N LEU A 222 -9.83 -5.09 -34.00
CA LEU A 222 -10.53 -6.37 -34.17
C LEU A 222 -12.01 -6.17 -34.47
N ALA A 223 -12.69 -5.30 -33.72
CA ALA A 223 -14.10 -4.97 -33.96
C ALA A 223 -14.32 -4.34 -35.34
N GLN A 224 -13.43 -3.44 -35.79
CA GLN A 224 -13.49 -2.88 -37.14
C GLN A 224 -13.24 -3.93 -38.22
N GLN A 225 -12.31 -4.86 -37.99
CA GLN A 225 -12.05 -5.96 -38.91
C GLN A 225 -13.26 -6.88 -39.05
N ILE A 226 -13.88 -7.27 -37.93
CA ILE A 226 -15.12 -8.06 -37.91
C ILE A 226 -16.23 -7.33 -38.70
N LYS A 227 -16.46 -6.03 -38.45
CA LYS A 227 -17.46 -5.23 -39.20
C LYS A 227 -17.20 -5.19 -40.69
N ARG A 228 -15.93 -5.08 -41.13
CA ARG A 228 -15.54 -5.09 -42.55
C ARG A 228 -15.82 -6.44 -43.19
N GLU A 229 -15.49 -7.55 -42.53
CA GLU A 229 -15.74 -8.89 -43.03
C GLU A 229 -17.23 -9.23 -43.04
N GLU A 230 -18.02 -8.77 -42.05
CA GLU A 230 -19.49 -8.88 -42.04
C GLU A 230 -20.15 -8.07 -43.17
N HIS A 231 -19.69 -6.83 -43.40
CA HIS A 231 -20.17 -6.04 -44.51
C HIS A 231 -19.85 -6.72 -45.85
N TRP A 232 -18.64 -7.26 -46.03
CA TRP A 232 -18.29 -8.02 -47.21
C TRP A 232 -19.18 -9.26 -47.39
N MET A 233 -19.49 -9.99 -46.32
CA MET A 233 -20.37 -11.16 -46.34
C MET A 233 -21.80 -10.79 -46.78
N ARG A 234 -22.29 -9.62 -46.40
CA ARG A 234 -23.64 -9.16 -46.75
C ARG A 234 -23.75 -8.61 -48.17
N TYR A 235 -22.76 -7.84 -48.60
CA TYR A 235 -22.84 -7.04 -49.82
C TYR A 235 -21.82 -7.39 -50.90
N GLY A 236 -20.74 -8.10 -50.55
CA GLY A 236 -19.63 -8.40 -51.46
C GLY A 236 -19.74 -9.72 -52.22
N VAL A 237 -20.77 -10.56 -51.95
CA VAL A 237 -20.96 -11.85 -52.57
C VAL A 237 -21.98 -11.73 -53.71
N THR A 238 -21.51 -11.59 -54.94
CA THR A 238 -22.41 -11.72 -56.10
C THR A 238 -22.81 -13.18 -56.33
N ALA A 239 -24.05 -13.42 -56.78
CA ALA A 239 -24.71 -14.73 -56.89
C ALA A 239 -23.93 -15.82 -57.68
N ARG A 240 -22.89 -15.45 -58.43
CA ARG A 240 -22.08 -16.37 -59.27
C ARG A 240 -20.74 -16.81 -58.65
N ARG A 241 -20.29 -16.30 -57.49
CA ARG A 241 -19.01 -16.74 -56.89
C ARG A 241 -19.25 -17.65 -55.69
N LYS A 242 -18.64 -18.84 -55.73
CA LYS A 242 -18.59 -19.74 -54.55
C LYS A 242 -18.10 -18.89 -53.35
N ARG A 243 -18.86 -18.97 -52.24
CA ARG A 243 -18.44 -18.36 -50.97
C ARG A 243 -17.00 -18.74 -50.70
N ASN A 244 -16.14 -17.75 -50.45
CA ASN A 244 -14.77 -18.01 -50.06
C ASN A 244 -14.79 -18.59 -48.64
N MET A 245 -14.85 -19.95 -48.55
CA MET A 245 -14.93 -20.67 -47.28
C MET A 245 -13.77 -20.32 -46.34
N ARG A 246 -12.64 -19.90 -46.88
CA ARG A 246 -11.52 -19.43 -46.08
C ARG A 246 -11.88 -18.15 -45.30
N ARG A 247 -12.47 -17.16 -45.93
CA ARG A 247 -12.90 -15.90 -45.28
C ARG A 247 -14.03 -16.13 -44.26
N VAL A 248 -14.90 -17.09 -44.51
CA VAL A 248 -15.94 -17.48 -43.55
C VAL A 248 -15.32 -18.07 -42.28
N ARG A 249 -14.28 -18.94 -42.42
CA ARG A 249 -13.55 -19.48 -41.28
C ARG A 249 -12.77 -18.37 -40.55
N GLU A 250 -12.06 -17.51 -41.28
CA GLU A 250 -11.35 -16.35 -40.72
C GLU A 250 -12.29 -15.44 -39.91
N LEU A 251 -13.52 -15.16 -40.39
CA LEU A 251 -14.50 -14.40 -39.63
C LEU A 251 -14.99 -15.15 -38.39
N ALA A 252 -15.18 -16.47 -38.45
CA ALA A 252 -15.51 -17.27 -37.27
C ALA A 252 -14.40 -17.21 -36.22
N ASP A 253 -13.14 -17.38 -36.63
CA ASP A 253 -11.97 -17.27 -35.76
C ASP A 253 -11.82 -15.89 -35.12
N LEU A 254 -12.10 -14.80 -35.88
CA LEU A 254 -12.10 -13.43 -35.35
C LEU A 254 -13.21 -13.21 -34.32
N ARG A 255 -14.41 -13.77 -34.57
CA ARG A 255 -15.53 -13.69 -33.61
C ARG A 255 -15.26 -14.51 -32.35
N ASP A 256 -14.63 -15.68 -32.48
CA ASP A 256 -14.25 -16.49 -31.34
C ASP A 256 -13.15 -15.81 -30.51
N LYS A 257 -12.17 -15.17 -31.15
CA LYS A 257 -11.19 -14.31 -30.47
C LYS A 257 -11.87 -13.17 -29.70
N ALA A 258 -12.83 -12.47 -30.34
CA ALA A 258 -13.57 -11.39 -29.69
C ALA A 258 -14.46 -11.88 -28.54
N ARG A 259 -15.07 -13.07 -28.66
CA ARG A 259 -15.91 -13.68 -27.61
C ARG A 259 -15.10 -14.17 -26.42
N ASN A 260 -13.92 -14.75 -26.68
CA ASN A 260 -13.04 -15.31 -25.66
C ASN A 260 -12.20 -14.23 -24.96
N HIS A 261 -12.20 -13.01 -25.48
CA HIS A 261 -11.50 -11.90 -24.83
C HIS A 261 -12.25 -11.46 -23.56
N ARG A 262 -11.58 -11.61 -22.43
CA ARG A 262 -12.02 -11.05 -21.15
C ARG A 262 -11.44 -9.63 -21.03
N GLY A 263 -12.25 -8.61 -21.31
CA GLY A 263 -11.84 -7.21 -21.17
C GLY A 263 -11.47 -6.85 -19.72
N PRO A 264 -10.74 -5.74 -19.50
CA PRO A 264 -10.55 -5.22 -18.15
C PRO A 264 -11.92 -4.98 -17.51
N GLN A 265 -12.09 -5.40 -16.27
CA GLN A 265 -13.29 -5.06 -15.51
C GLN A 265 -13.22 -3.56 -15.24
N GLY A 266 -14.26 -2.83 -15.63
CA GLY A 266 -14.28 -1.37 -15.68
C GLY A 266 -13.84 -0.67 -14.39
N THR A 267 -13.39 0.57 -14.53
CA THR A 267 -13.11 1.47 -13.41
C THR A 267 -14.40 1.72 -12.63
N ALA A 268 -14.38 1.41 -11.34
CA ALA A 268 -15.46 1.71 -10.44
C ALA A 268 -15.48 3.21 -10.12
N LYS A 269 -16.66 3.80 -9.99
CA LYS A 269 -16.83 5.14 -9.41
C LYS A 269 -17.52 4.96 -8.07
N LEU A 270 -16.79 5.14 -7.00
CA LEU A 270 -17.33 5.11 -5.65
C LEU A 270 -17.89 6.49 -5.28
N ALA A 271 -19.04 6.50 -4.60
CA ALA A 271 -19.56 7.68 -3.94
C ALA A 271 -19.97 7.28 -2.52
N ALA A 272 -19.55 8.04 -1.53
CA ALA A 272 -20.04 7.90 -0.16
C ALA A 272 -21.40 8.59 -0.04
N THR A 273 -22.25 8.02 0.80
CA THR A 273 -23.54 8.66 1.13
C THR A 273 -23.30 9.73 2.18
N GLU A 274 -23.49 10.99 1.80
CA GLU A 274 -23.38 12.11 2.72
C GLU A 274 -24.59 12.17 3.65
N GLY A 275 -24.33 12.34 4.95
CA GLY A 275 -25.32 12.64 5.97
C GLY A 275 -25.66 14.14 6.00
N GLU A 276 -26.55 14.52 6.92
CA GLU A 276 -26.78 15.94 7.22
C GLU A 276 -25.47 16.61 7.68
N THR A 277 -25.25 17.87 7.29
CA THR A 277 -24.01 18.59 7.62
C THR A 277 -23.84 18.69 9.15
N SER A 278 -22.69 18.21 9.65
CA SER A 278 -22.31 18.35 11.06
C SER A 278 -22.01 19.82 11.40
N GLY A 279 -21.97 20.15 12.71
CA GLY A 279 -21.43 21.42 13.19
C GLY A 279 -19.97 21.63 12.73
N LYS A 280 -19.46 22.87 12.80
CA LYS A 280 -18.05 23.18 12.46
C LYS A 280 -17.07 22.43 13.37
N LEU A 281 -17.40 22.25 14.64
CA LEU A 281 -16.65 21.46 15.61
C LEU A 281 -17.22 20.04 15.64
N VAL A 282 -16.39 19.04 15.37
CA VAL A 282 -16.77 17.63 15.35
C VAL A 282 -16.37 16.97 16.68
N ILE A 283 -15.11 17.12 17.11
CA ILE A 283 -14.63 16.54 18.37
C ILE A 283 -13.71 17.57 19.06
N GLU A 284 -13.89 17.79 20.35
CA GLU A 284 -12.98 18.54 21.19
C GLU A 284 -12.55 17.68 22.38
N ALA A 285 -11.28 17.32 22.41
CA ALA A 285 -10.65 16.61 23.53
C ALA A 285 -9.79 17.61 24.32
N LYS A 286 -9.99 17.69 25.65
CA LYS A 286 -9.24 18.59 26.55
C LYS A 286 -8.57 17.78 27.63
N SER A 287 -7.24 17.75 27.60
CA SER A 287 -6.38 17.14 28.63
C SER A 287 -6.80 15.72 29.01
N ILE A 288 -7.21 14.93 28.02
CA ILE A 288 -7.70 13.55 28.27
C ILE A 288 -6.53 12.65 28.64
N SER A 289 -6.79 11.77 29.62
CA SER A 289 -5.84 10.76 30.04
C SER A 289 -6.57 9.43 30.29
N LYS A 290 -5.88 8.31 30.00
CA LYS A 290 -6.37 6.95 30.20
C LYS A 290 -5.22 6.01 30.52
N GLY A 291 -5.40 5.18 31.54
CA GLY A 291 -4.45 4.14 31.92
C GLY A 291 -5.14 2.81 32.21
N TYR A 292 -4.38 1.73 32.15
CA TYR A 292 -4.78 0.40 32.57
C TYR A 292 -3.72 -0.15 33.53
N GLY A 293 -4.08 -0.24 34.82
CA GLY A 293 -3.13 -0.56 35.88
C GLY A 293 -1.99 0.50 35.93
N GLU A 294 -0.74 0.07 35.91
CA GLU A 294 0.43 0.98 35.94
C GLU A 294 0.77 1.58 34.56
N ARG A 295 0.12 1.10 33.49
CA ARG A 295 0.43 1.54 32.13
C ARG A 295 -0.43 2.72 31.71
N SER A 296 0.19 3.89 31.50
CA SER A 296 -0.46 5.04 30.88
C SER A 296 -0.53 4.84 29.36
N ILE A 297 -1.74 4.93 28.81
CA ILE A 297 -2.01 4.78 27.38
C ILE A 297 -2.14 6.14 26.69
N VAL A 298 -2.83 7.07 27.34
CA VAL A 298 -2.97 8.46 26.91
C VAL A 298 -2.73 9.36 28.12
N SER A 299 -1.87 10.36 27.96
CA SER A 299 -1.51 11.30 29.01
C SER A 299 -1.68 12.73 28.52
N ASN A 300 -2.60 13.46 29.14
CA ASN A 300 -2.82 14.90 28.92
C ASN A 300 -2.92 15.29 27.44
N PHE A 301 -3.63 14.51 26.64
CA PHE A 301 -3.80 14.78 25.22
C PHE A 301 -4.93 15.77 24.98
N SER A 302 -4.70 16.73 24.10
CA SER A 302 -5.70 17.71 23.67
C SER A 302 -5.65 17.88 22.17
N SER A 303 -6.80 17.81 21.50
CA SER A 303 -6.94 18.04 20.06
C SER A 303 -8.33 18.60 19.76
N ARG A 304 -8.45 19.28 18.62
CA ARG A 304 -9.69 19.87 18.15
C ARG A 304 -9.92 19.56 16.69
N ILE A 305 -10.85 18.64 16.45
CA ILE A 305 -11.18 18.12 15.13
C ILE A 305 -12.36 18.91 14.55
N GLN A 306 -12.19 19.44 13.36
CA GLN A 306 -13.19 20.22 12.66
C GLN A 306 -13.81 19.40 11.52
N ARG A 307 -14.93 19.89 11.00
CA ARG A 307 -15.55 19.29 9.83
C ARG A 307 -14.63 19.38 8.62
N GLY A 308 -14.48 18.23 7.91
CA GLY A 308 -13.60 18.10 6.76
C GLY A 308 -12.17 17.69 7.10
N ASP A 309 -11.79 17.61 8.40
CA ASP A 309 -10.48 17.09 8.78
C ASP A 309 -10.40 15.60 8.51
N ARG A 310 -9.23 15.16 8.02
CA ARG A 310 -8.87 13.76 7.82
C ARG A 310 -7.68 13.43 8.68
N ILE A 311 -7.92 12.76 9.81
CA ILE A 311 -6.92 12.55 10.85
C ILE A 311 -6.43 11.11 10.84
N GLY A 312 -5.13 10.92 10.58
CA GLY A 312 -4.45 9.64 10.70
C GLY A 312 -3.94 9.40 12.13
N LEU A 313 -4.20 8.22 12.70
CA LEU A 313 -3.63 7.80 13.98
C LEU A 313 -2.50 6.80 13.74
N ILE A 314 -1.30 7.13 14.20
CA ILE A 314 -0.07 6.36 13.97
C ILE A 314 0.55 5.95 15.30
N GLY A 315 1.03 4.72 15.40
CA GLY A 315 1.75 4.25 16.58
C GLY A 315 2.02 2.75 16.53
N ALA A 316 2.95 2.29 17.37
CA ALA A 316 3.29 0.87 17.50
C ALA A 316 2.07 0.04 17.91
N ASN A 317 2.13 -1.27 17.66
CA ASN A 317 1.10 -2.18 18.14
C ASN A 317 1.03 -2.17 19.67
N GLY A 318 -0.19 -2.05 20.21
CA GLY A 318 -0.41 -1.89 21.64
C GLY A 318 -0.04 -0.50 22.20
N ALA A 319 0.21 0.51 21.37
CA ALA A 319 0.40 1.90 21.82
C ALA A 319 -0.89 2.55 22.34
N GLY A 320 -2.05 1.99 21.97
CA GLY A 320 -3.35 2.51 22.41
C GLY A 320 -4.13 3.26 21.34
N LYS A 321 -3.84 3.04 20.04
CA LYS A 321 -4.56 3.65 18.91
C LYS A 321 -6.07 3.48 19.02
N THR A 322 -6.54 2.23 19.17
CA THR A 322 -7.98 1.92 19.33
C THR A 322 -8.55 2.52 20.62
N THR A 323 -7.76 2.60 21.71
CA THR A 323 -8.20 3.24 22.95
C THR A 323 -8.41 4.75 22.75
N LEU A 324 -7.46 5.43 22.11
CA LEU A 324 -7.57 6.85 21.79
C LEU A 324 -8.76 7.09 20.83
N LEU A 325 -8.91 6.27 19.81
CA LEU A 325 -10.02 6.33 18.87
C LEU A 325 -11.37 6.23 19.59
N LYS A 326 -11.53 5.24 20.46
CA LYS A 326 -12.76 5.05 21.27
C LYS A 326 -13.04 6.20 22.24
N MET A 327 -12.01 6.83 22.79
CA MET A 327 -12.21 8.04 23.60
C MET A 327 -12.67 9.22 22.74
N LEU A 328 -12.06 9.43 21.57
CA LEU A 328 -12.43 10.51 20.66
C LEU A 328 -13.86 10.34 20.11
N THR A 329 -14.30 9.11 19.88
CA THR A 329 -15.67 8.80 19.43
C THR A 329 -16.71 8.78 20.55
N GLY A 330 -16.27 8.88 21.82
CA GLY A 330 -17.17 8.84 22.97
C GLY A 330 -17.63 7.44 23.39
N GLU A 331 -17.06 6.36 22.78
CA GLU A 331 -17.33 4.97 23.17
C GLU A 331 -16.65 4.59 24.48
N LEU A 332 -15.58 5.29 24.86
CA LEU A 332 -14.82 5.07 26.08
C LEU A 332 -14.61 6.39 26.82
N GLU A 333 -14.98 6.44 28.09
CA GLU A 333 -14.72 7.62 28.92
C GLU A 333 -13.26 7.71 29.35
N PRO A 334 -12.63 8.91 29.26
CA PRO A 334 -11.30 9.14 29.80
C PRO A 334 -11.32 9.09 31.35
N ASP A 335 -10.18 8.74 31.95
CA ASP A 335 -10.01 8.75 33.41
C ASP A 335 -9.91 10.20 33.95
N SER A 336 -9.40 11.11 33.13
CA SER A 336 -9.36 12.56 33.40
C SER A 336 -9.46 13.35 32.10
N GLY A 337 -9.87 14.61 32.21
CA GLY A 337 -10.15 15.47 31.06
C GLY A 337 -11.58 15.33 30.56
N THR A 338 -11.87 15.90 29.40
CA THR A 338 -13.22 15.86 28.80
C THR A 338 -13.16 15.69 27.29
N VAL A 339 -14.07 14.90 26.75
CA VAL A 339 -14.34 14.80 25.32
C VAL A 339 -15.73 15.37 25.07
N ARG A 340 -15.83 16.29 24.12
CA ARG A 340 -17.08 16.87 23.67
C ARG A 340 -17.28 16.55 22.19
N LEU A 341 -18.38 15.88 21.87
CA LEU A 341 -18.82 15.64 20.51
C LEU A 341 -19.66 16.81 20.00
N GLY A 342 -19.52 17.08 18.73
CA GLY A 342 -20.31 18.10 18.03
C GLY A 342 -21.78 17.72 17.89
N THR A 343 -22.56 18.63 17.33
CA THR A 343 -23.99 18.43 17.07
C THR A 343 -24.20 17.75 15.72
N ASN A 344 -25.31 16.98 15.60
CA ASN A 344 -25.73 16.29 14.37
C ASN A 344 -24.67 15.31 13.82
N LEU A 345 -23.91 14.62 14.66
CA LEU A 345 -22.96 13.62 14.21
C LEU A 345 -23.69 12.33 13.82
N GLN A 346 -23.48 11.92 12.57
CA GLN A 346 -23.85 10.62 12.03
C GLN A 346 -22.56 9.84 11.79
N MET A 347 -22.22 8.98 12.73
CA MET A 347 -20.96 8.24 12.73
C MET A 347 -21.14 6.85 12.10
N VAL A 348 -20.25 6.51 11.20
CA VAL A 348 -20.09 5.15 10.65
C VAL A 348 -18.71 4.66 11.03
N THR A 349 -18.68 3.48 11.67
CA THR A 349 -17.43 2.82 12.08
C THR A 349 -17.20 1.58 11.24
N LEU A 350 -16.00 1.48 10.67
CA LEU A 350 -15.48 0.27 10.06
C LEU A 350 -14.42 -0.30 10.99
N ASP A 351 -14.84 -1.29 11.81
CA ASP A 351 -13.99 -1.90 12.84
C ASP A 351 -13.16 -3.04 12.25
N GLN A 352 -11.96 -3.23 12.77
CA GLN A 352 -11.05 -4.32 12.44
C GLN A 352 -11.67 -5.71 12.72
N LYS A 353 -12.56 -5.81 13.70
CA LYS A 353 -13.32 -7.03 13.97
C LYS A 353 -14.46 -7.18 12.96
N ARG A 354 -14.20 -7.87 11.88
CA ARG A 354 -15.12 -8.19 10.76
C ARG A 354 -16.29 -9.11 11.18
N GLU A 355 -16.58 -9.20 12.46
CA GLU A 355 -17.51 -10.16 13.08
C GLU A 355 -18.99 -9.87 12.85
N ASN A 356 -19.35 -8.72 12.27
CA ASN A 356 -20.75 -8.29 12.19
C ASN A 356 -21.51 -8.74 10.93
N LEU A 357 -20.91 -9.58 10.08
CA LEU A 357 -21.62 -10.16 8.94
C LEU A 357 -22.01 -11.60 9.26
N ASN A 358 -23.33 -11.89 9.18
CA ASN A 358 -23.79 -13.27 9.28
C ASN A 358 -23.25 -14.07 8.07
N PRO A 359 -22.43 -15.13 8.26
CA PRO A 359 -21.82 -15.89 7.17
C PRO A 359 -22.83 -16.48 6.19
N LEU A 360 -24.08 -16.66 6.59
CA LEU A 360 -25.16 -17.21 5.79
C LEU A 360 -25.87 -16.18 4.91
N ASP A 361 -25.71 -14.89 5.20
CA ASP A 361 -26.33 -13.83 4.41
C ASP A 361 -25.68 -13.73 3.04
N THR A 362 -26.49 -13.48 2.02
CA THR A 362 -25.97 -13.24 0.66
C THR A 362 -25.36 -11.84 0.55
N LEU A 363 -24.42 -11.67 -0.37
CA LEU A 363 -23.81 -10.37 -0.64
C LEU A 363 -24.88 -9.29 -0.90
N ALA A 364 -25.88 -9.58 -1.71
CA ALA A 364 -26.98 -8.65 -1.96
C ALA A 364 -27.74 -8.27 -0.68
N THR A 365 -28.04 -9.25 0.20
CA THR A 365 -28.72 -9.00 1.47
C THR A 365 -27.90 -8.10 2.39
N VAL A 366 -26.58 -8.31 2.47
CA VAL A 366 -25.67 -7.48 3.25
C VAL A 366 -25.64 -6.05 2.77
N LEU A 367 -25.58 -5.82 1.45
CA LEU A 367 -25.51 -4.49 0.85
C LEU A 367 -26.83 -3.73 0.92
N THR A 368 -27.96 -4.42 0.80
CA THR A 368 -29.30 -3.79 0.89
C THR A 368 -29.83 -3.67 2.32
N GLY A 369 -29.14 -4.28 3.30
CA GLY A 369 -29.63 -4.41 4.67
C GLY A 369 -30.92 -5.23 4.77
N GLY A 370 -31.16 -6.17 3.83
CA GLY A 370 -32.38 -6.99 3.75
C GLY A 370 -33.60 -6.27 3.19
N ARG A 371 -33.45 -5.07 2.63
CA ARG A 371 -34.56 -4.22 2.15
C ARG A 371 -34.74 -4.27 0.62
N GLY A 372 -34.92 -5.48 0.06
CA GLY A 372 -35.18 -5.66 -1.38
C GLY A 372 -33.92 -5.58 -2.25
N ASP A 373 -34.07 -5.06 -3.49
CA ASP A 373 -33.00 -5.09 -4.50
C ASP A 373 -32.33 -3.72 -4.72
N THR A 374 -32.56 -2.76 -3.82
CA THR A 374 -32.04 -1.39 -3.92
C THR A 374 -31.21 -1.01 -2.70
N VAL A 375 -30.15 -0.29 -2.94
CA VAL A 375 -29.31 0.36 -1.93
C VAL A 375 -29.67 1.85 -1.91
N VAL A 376 -29.94 2.37 -0.73
CA VAL A 376 -30.25 3.80 -0.54
C VAL A 376 -28.95 4.54 -0.29
N LEU A 377 -28.64 5.52 -1.13
CA LEU A 377 -27.43 6.36 -1.06
C LEU A 377 -27.89 7.81 -0.82
N GLY A 378 -28.07 8.19 0.45
CA GLY A 378 -28.63 9.49 0.79
C GLY A 378 -30.03 9.70 0.21
N THR A 379 -30.16 10.61 -0.74
CA THR A 379 -31.42 10.90 -1.48
C THR A 379 -31.64 10.03 -2.71
N GLU A 380 -30.61 9.31 -3.15
CA GLU A 380 -30.67 8.47 -4.35
C GLU A 380 -30.84 7.00 -3.99
N THR A 381 -31.48 6.26 -4.89
CA THR A 381 -31.59 4.80 -4.80
C THR A 381 -30.92 4.17 -5.99
N LYS A 382 -30.03 3.21 -5.74
CA LYS A 382 -29.32 2.47 -6.77
C LYS A 382 -29.66 0.99 -6.70
N HIS A 383 -29.86 0.35 -7.85
CA HIS A 383 -30.08 -1.09 -7.86
C HIS A 383 -28.83 -1.83 -7.38
N VAL A 384 -28.99 -2.85 -6.52
CA VAL A 384 -27.89 -3.57 -5.87
C VAL A 384 -26.85 -4.10 -6.84
N MET A 385 -27.28 -4.60 -8.01
CA MET A 385 -26.36 -5.10 -9.04
C MET A 385 -25.47 -4.01 -9.63
N SER A 386 -25.98 -2.77 -9.73
CA SER A 386 -25.18 -1.62 -10.17
C SER A 386 -24.22 -1.18 -9.08
N TYR A 387 -24.68 -1.17 -7.83
CA TYR A 387 -23.86 -0.85 -6.68
C TYR A 387 -22.72 -1.86 -6.46
N MET A 388 -23.01 -3.15 -6.63
CA MET A 388 -22.00 -4.21 -6.59
C MET A 388 -20.87 -4.02 -7.61
N LYS A 389 -21.21 -3.55 -8.82
CA LYS A 389 -20.20 -3.27 -9.86
C LYS A 389 -19.24 -2.15 -9.46
N ASP A 390 -19.73 -1.13 -8.73
CA ASP A 390 -18.87 -0.04 -8.23
C ASP A 390 -17.80 -0.56 -7.25
N PHE A 391 -18.07 -1.66 -6.56
CA PHE A 391 -17.14 -2.33 -5.67
C PHE A 391 -16.46 -3.55 -6.30
N LEU A 392 -16.45 -3.62 -7.64
CA LEU A 392 -15.77 -4.67 -8.42
C LEU A 392 -16.29 -6.08 -8.14
N PHE A 393 -17.54 -6.23 -7.74
CA PHE A 393 -18.21 -7.53 -7.63
C PHE A 393 -18.88 -7.90 -8.96
N ALA A 394 -18.77 -9.17 -9.32
CA ALA A 394 -19.49 -9.72 -10.45
C ALA A 394 -20.99 -9.90 -10.11
N PRO A 395 -21.90 -9.70 -11.07
CA PRO A 395 -23.34 -9.89 -10.84
C PRO A 395 -23.72 -11.26 -10.29
N GLU A 396 -22.99 -12.30 -10.67
CA GLU A 396 -23.19 -13.68 -10.22
C GLU A 396 -22.94 -13.87 -8.72
N GLN A 397 -22.10 -13.01 -8.14
CA GLN A 397 -21.77 -13.04 -6.70
C GLN A 397 -22.90 -12.50 -5.80
N ALA A 398 -23.94 -11.89 -6.36
CA ALA A 398 -25.06 -11.32 -5.58
C ALA A 398 -25.69 -12.35 -4.62
N ARG A 399 -25.77 -13.62 -5.04
CA ARG A 399 -26.36 -14.72 -4.27
C ARG A 399 -25.31 -15.51 -3.46
N THR A 400 -24.04 -15.16 -3.51
CA THR A 400 -22.97 -15.83 -2.78
C THR A 400 -23.09 -15.50 -1.29
N PRO A 401 -23.09 -16.50 -0.40
CA PRO A 401 -23.02 -16.26 1.05
C PRO A 401 -21.71 -15.57 1.42
N VAL A 402 -21.75 -14.59 2.30
CA VAL A 402 -20.58 -13.81 2.71
C VAL A 402 -19.50 -14.70 3.37
N GLY A 403 -19.90 -15.80 4.00
CA GLY A 403 -18.97 -16.76 4.59
C GLY A 403 -18.05 -17.46 3.57
N VAL A 404 -18.45 -17.51 2.29
CA VAL A 404 -17.68 -18.15 1.19
C VAL A 404 -16.74 -17.15 0.50
N LEU A 405 -16.95 -15.86 0.71
CA LEU A 405 -16.12 -14.79 0.11
C LEU A 405 -14.69 -14.84 0.68
N SER A 406 -13.72 -14.55 -0.17
CA SER A 406 -12.33 -14.33 0.25
C SER A 406 -12.23 -13.17 1.25
N GLY A 407 -11.12 -13.10 2.01
CA GLY A 407 -10.87 -12.01 2.96
C GLY A 407 -11.01 -10.62 2.33
N GLY A 408 -10.42 -10.41 1.16
CA GLY A 408 -10.50 -9.14 0.44
C GLY A 408 -11.90 -8.84 -0.11
N GLU A 409 -12.64 -9.83 -0.61
CA GLU A 409 -14.03 -9.65 -1.04
C GLU A 409 -14.92 -9.31 0.15
N ARG A 410 -14.70 -9.95 1.30
CA ARG A 410 -15.43 -9.63 2.53
C ARG A 410 -15.13 -8.22 3.01
N ALA A 411 -13.87 -7.78 2.97
CA ALA A 411 -13.48 -6.42 3.30
C ALA A 411 -14.16 -5.39 2.38
N ARG A 412 -14.19 -5.64 1.07
CA ARG A 412 -14.92 -4.80 0.10
C ARG A 412 -16.43 -4.74 0.37
N ALA A 413 -17.05 -5.87 0.73
CA ALA A 413 -18.47 -5.91 1.06
C ALA A 413 -18.79 -5.08 2.32
N MET A 414 -17.93 -5.14 3.33
CA MET A 414 -18.06 -4.32 4.56
C MET A 414 -17.88 -2.83 4.25
N LEU A 415 -16.89 -2.48 3.43
CA LEU A 415 -16.67 -1.12 2.98
C LEU A 415 -17.89 -0.60 2.21
N ALA A 416 -18.40 -1.38 1.26
CA ALA A 416 -19.60 -1.03 0.51
C ALA A 416 -20.81 -0.80 1.41
N ARG A 417 -21.01 -1.65 2.41
CA ARG A 417 -22.09 -1.48 3.40
C ARG A 417 -21.92 -0.22 4.26
N ALA A 418 -20.69 0.05 4.71
CA ALA A 418 -20.41 1.24 5.52
C ALA A 418 -20.68 2.53 4.73
N LEU A 419 -20.26 2.56 3.47
CA LEU A 419 -20.42 3.72 2.58
C LEU A 419 -21.87 3.94 2.10
N ALA A 420 -22.71 2.90 2.12
CA ALA A 420 -24.13 3.04 1.88
C ALA A 420 -24.87 3.77 3.02
N SER A 421 -24.29 3.78 4.22
CA SER A 421 -24.91 4.42 5.39
C SER A 421 -24.63 5.94 5.36
N PRO A 422 -25.68 6.80 5.53
CA PRO A 422 -25.47 8.24 5.63
C PRO A 422 -24.55 8.58 6.80
N SER A 423 -23.46 9.30 6.52
CA SER A 423 -22.47 9.66 7.53
C SER A 423 -21.89 11.05 7.30
N ASN A 424 -21.44 11.70 8.38
CA ASN A 424 -20.65 12.93 8.35
C ASN A 424 -19.39 12.81 9.22
N LEU A 425 -19.23 11.67 9.91
CA LEU A 425 -18.02 11.24 10.61
C LEU A 425 -17.77 9.77 10.29
N MET A 426 -16.65 9.49 9.64
CA MET A 426 -16.21 8.15 9.28
C MET A 426 -15.04 7.73 10.14
N VAL A 427 -15.13 6.57 10.76
CA VAL A 427 -14.10 5.99 11.63
C VAL A 427 -13.63 4.69 11.02
N LEU A 428 -12.36 4.65 10.63
CA LEU A 428 -11.75 3.54 9.91
C LEU A 428 -10.58 2.99 10.73
N ASP A 429 -10.70 1.76 11.22
CA ASP A 429 -9.63 1.07 11.95
C ASP A 429 -8.99 0.01 11.06
N GLU A 430 -7.76 0.29 10.56
CA GLU A 430 -6.97 -0.53 9.63
C GLU A 430 -7.76 -0.94 8.36
N PRO A 431 -8.37 0.01 7.61
CA PRO A 431 -9.19 -0.33 6.46
C PRO A 431 -8.37 -0.87 5.28
N THR A 432 -7.06 -0.63 5.27
CA THR A 432 -6.13 -1.03 4.20
C THR A 432 -5.78 -2.52 4.24
N ASN A 433 -5.99 -3.19 5.38
CA ASN A 433 -5.67 -4.60 5.53
C ASN A 433 -6.54 -5.48 4.60
N ASP A 434 -5.89 -6.40 3.88
CA ASP A 434 -6.49 -7.35 2.91
C ASP A 434 -7.17 -6.72 1.68
N LEU A 435 -7.06 -5.40 1.47
CA LEU A 435 -7.49 -4.76 0.23
C LEU A 435 -6.39 -4.87 -0.82
N ASP A 436 -6.77 -5.13 -2.07
CA ASP A 436 -5.82 -5.04 -3.19
C ASP A 436 -5.58 -3.58 -3.61
N LEU A 437 -4.51 -3.36 -4.38
CA LEU A 437 -4.09 -2.03 -4.81
C LEU A 437 -5.20 -1.25 -5.51
N GLU A 438 -6.01 -1.93 -6.36
CA GLU A 438 -7.14 -1.28 -7.05
C GLU A 438 -8.23 -0.84 -6.07
N THR A 439 -8.53 -1.66 -5.06
CA THR A 439 -9.52 -1.30 -4.02
C THR A 439 -8.99 -0.19 -3.10
N LEU A 440 -7.68 -0.20 -2.83
CA LEU A 440 -7.02 0.88 -2.08
C LEU A 440 -7.10 2.22 -2.83
N ASP A 441 -6.86 2.22 -4.15
CA ASP A 441 -7.01 3.43 -4.98
C ASP A 441 -8.45 3.97 -4.93
N LEU A 442 -9.43 3.09 -5.06
CA LEU A 442 -10.84 3.47 -4.96
C LEU A 442 -11.20 4.05 -3.59
N LEU A 443 -10.67 3.45 -2.51
CA LEU A 443 -10.88 3.96 -1.15
C LEU A 443 -10.22 5.33 -0.96
N GLN A 444 -9.01 5.54 -1.50
CA GLN A 444 -8.31 6.82 -1.47
C GLN A 444 -9.09 7.92 -2.20
N GLU A 445 -9.56 7.64 -3.43
CA GLU A 445 -10.37 8.56 -4.23
C GLU A 445 -11.65 8.95 -3.46
N LEU A 446 -12.37 7.95 -2.94
CA LEU A 446 -13.58 8.17 -2.18
C LEU A 446 -13.35 9.03 -0.93
N LEU A 447 -12.31 8.72 -0.14
CA LEU A 447 -12.01 9.49 1.08
C LEU A 447 -11.51 10.90 0.75
N SER A 448 -10.90 11.10 -0.41
CA SER A 448 -10.48 12.41 -0.89
C SER A 448 -11.68 13.29 -1.27
N ASP A 449 -12.73 12.68 -1.84
CA ASP A 449 -13.95 13.37 -2.25
C ASP A 449 -14.99 13.52 -1.12
N TYR A 450 -14.81 12.78 -0.02
CA TYR A 450 -15.75 12.80 1.10
C TYR A 450 -15.72 14.14 1.85
N GLU A 451 -16.85 14.85 1.91
CA GLU A 451 -16.98 16.17 2.56
C GLU A 451 -17.05 16.10 4.10
N GLY A 452 -17.29 14.91 4.67
CA GLY A 452 -17.33 14.69 6.11
C GLY A 452 -15.93 14.63 6.73
N THR A 453 -15.89 14.31 8.01
CA THR A 453 -14.66 14.14 8.79
C THR A 453 -14.26 12.67 8.84
N VAL A 454 -12.97 12.39 8.74
CA VAL A 454 -12.43 11.02 8.76
C VAL A 454 -11.45 10.86 9.92
N LEU A 455 -11.64 9.82 10.73
CA LEU A 455 -10.65 9.31 11.68
C LEU A 455 -10.13 7.98 11.15
N LEU A 456 -8.84 7.90 10.90
CA LEU A 456 -8.21 6.76 10.23
C LEU A 456 -7.06 6.21 11.07
N VAL A 457 -7.12 4.93 11.43
CA VAL A 457 -5.95 4.18 11.91
C VAL A 457 -5.39 3.41 10.73
N SER A 458 -4.14 3.64 10.37
CA SER A 458 -3.48 2.87 9.32
C SER A 458 -1.97 2.78 9.53
N HIS A 459 -1.39 1.71 9.03
CA HIS A 459 0.05 1.48 8.92
C HIS A 459 0.57 1.66 7.48
N ASP A 460 -0.31 1.97 6.54
CA ASP A 460 0.05 2.25 5.16
C ASP A 460 0.48 3.73 5.00
N ARG A 461 1.76 3.92 4.72
CA ARG A 461 2.39 5.24 4.62
C ARG A 461 1.90 6.03 3.41
N ASP A 462 1.73 5.37 2.26
CA ASP A 462 1.25 6.01 1.03
C ASP A 462 -0.22 6.42 1.18
N PHE A 463 -1.03 5.57 1.78
CA PHE A 463 -2.42 5.85 2.07
C PHE A 463 -2.60 7.06 3.01
N LEU A 464 -1.78 7.13 4.07
CA LEU A 464 -1.78 8.28 4.99
C LEU A 464 -1.36 9.58 4.30
N ASP A 465 -0.35 9.53 3.43
CA ASP A 465 0.12 10.72 2.69
C ASP A 465 -0.92 11.25 1.70
N ARG A 466 -1.73 10.37 1.13
CA ARG A 466 -2.74 10.77 0.14
C ARG A 466 -4.05 11.23 0.77
N VAL A 467 -4.40 10.71 1.95
CA VAL A 467 -5.71 10.94 2.55
C VAL A 467 -5.67 11.91 3.72
N ALA A 468 -4.66 11.81 4.61
CA ALA A 468 -4.65 12.55 5.87
C ALA A 468 -4.30 14.03 5.69
N THR A 469 -5.04 14.91 6.37
CA THR A 469 -4.72 16.34 6.50
C THR A 469 -3.84 16.63 7.71
N SER A 470 -3.90 15.78 8.74
CA SER A 470 -2.99 15.76 9.88
C SER A 470 -2.88 14.33 10.43
N VAL A 471 -1.80 14.07 11.17
CA VAL A 471 -1.59 12.79 11.82
C VAL A 471 -1.32 12.95 13.31
N ILE A 472 -1.91 12.08 14.13
CA ILE A 472 -1.68 11.98 15.57
C ILE A 472 -0.80 10.77 15.84
N VAL A 473 0.39 11.00 16.37
CA VAL A 473 1.44 10.00 16.52
C VAL A 473 1.70 9.69 17.99
N SER A 474 1.83 8.41 18.31
CA SER A 474 2.27 7.98 19.64
C SER A 474 3.78 8.15 19.81
N GLU A 475 4.18 9.02 20.73
CA GLU A 475 5.57 9.27 21.11
C GLU A 475 6.11 8.32 22.22
N GLY A 476 5.31 7.32 22.60
CA GLY A 476 5.60 6.44 23.73
C GLY A 476 5.14 7.01 25.08
N ASN A 477 5.11 6.15 26.11
CA ASN A 477 4.73 6.53 27.49
C ASN A 477 3.41 7.31 27.62
N GLY A 478 2.45 7.03 26.73
CA GLY A 478 1.14 7.69 26.71
C GLY A 478 1.12 9.09 26.11
N LYS A 479 2.23 9.58 25.59
CA LYS A 479 2.25 10.87 24.89
C LYS A 479 1.79 10.71 23.46
N TRP A 480 0.91 11.60 23.04
CA TRP A 480 0.40 11.69 21.67
C TRP A 480 0.62 13.11 21.15
N GLN A 481 1.12 13.24 19.93
CA GLN A 481 1.43 14.52 19.30
C GLN A 481 0.76 14.59 17.93
N GLU A 482 0.16 15.73 17.62
CA GLU A 482 -0.44 16.01 16.32
C GLU A 482 0.58 16.73 15.43
N TYR A 483 0.66 16.30 14.17
CA TYR A 483 1.51 16.86 13.11
C TYR A 483 0.63 17.21 11.91
N ALA A 484 0.93 18.31 11.23
CA ALA A 484 0.22 18.69 10.02
C ALA A 484 0.71 17.86 8.82
N GLY A 485 -0.20 17.49 7.92
CA GLY A 485 0.08 16.70 6.74
C GLY A 485 0.06 15.18 6.97
N GLY A 486 0.59 14.44 6.02
CA GLY A 486 0.64 12.98 6.02
C GLY A 486 1.83 12.40 6.80
N TYR A 487 2.14 11.14 6.51
CA TYR A 487 3.27 10.43 7.13
C TYR A 487 4.63 11.07 6.77
N SER A 488 4.84 11.43 5.50
CA SER A 488 6.08 12.04 5.03
C SER A 488 6.31 13.41 5.65
N ASP A 489 5.25 14.22 5.79
CA ASP A 489 5.31 15.52 6.43
C ASP A 489 5.64 15.39 7.92
N MET A 490 5.05 14.40 8.60
CA MET A 490 5.35 14.09 9.99
C MET A 490 6.83 13.71 10.18
N VAL A 491 7.38 12.85 9.32
CA VAL A 491 8.80 12.47 9.37
C VAL A 491 9.71 13.70 9.19
N ALA A 492 9.38 14.58 8.23
CA ALA A 492 10.14 15.80 8.00
C ALA A 492 10.09 16.78 9.20
N GLN A 493 8.92 16.91 9.86
CA GLN A 493 8.74 17.76 11.04
C GLN A 493 9.43 17.21 12.29
N ARG A 494 9.48 15.89 12.42
CA ARG A 494 10.03 15.19 13.59
C ARG A 494 11.54 14.99 13.49
N GLY A 495 12.11 14.96 12.30
CA GLY A 495 13.53 14.70 12.04
C GLY A 495 13.93 13.21 12.03
N ASP A 496 13.08 12.32 12.57
CA ASP A 496 13.29 10.87 12.58
C ASP A 496 11.96 10.13 12.40
N GLY A 497 11.97 8.96 11.74
CA GLY A 497 10.81 8.07 11.64
C GLY A 497 10.32 7.59 13.01
N VAL A 498 9.25 6.79 13.05
CA VAL A 498 8.69 6.23 14.29
C VAL A 498 9.72 5.27 14.90
N THR A 499 10.46 5.73 15.91
CA THR A 499 11.56 4.96 16.52
C THR A 499 11.08 3.65 17.13
N ALA A 500 11.73 2.55 16.73
CA ALA A 500 11.53 1.23 17.27
C ALA A 500 11.86 1.18 18.78
N ARG A 501 11.19 0.33 19.52
CA ARG A 501 11.34 0.03 20.98
C ARG A 501 12.77 -0.16 21.51
N LYS A 502 13.80 -0.17 20.66
CA LYS A 502 15.22 -0.34 21.04
C LYS A 502 15.76 0.80 21.89
N ALA A 503 15.25 2.03 21.78
CA ALA A 503 15.75 3.18 22.54
C ALA A 503 15.41 3.13 24.03
N GLU A 504 14.31 2.49 24.44
CA GLU A 504 13.90 2.44 25.85
C GLU A 504 14.72 1.46 26.70
N LYS A 505 15.26 0.37 26.11
CA LYS A 505 16.12 -0.57 26.85
C LYS A 505 17.57 -0.09 26.98
N ALA A 506 18.10 0.66 26.01
CA ALA A 506 19.43 1.28 26.10
C ALA A 506 19.47 2.34 27.22
N ALA A 507 18.42 3.13 27.37
CA ALA A 507 18.31 4.13 28.44
C ALA A 507 18.15 3.54 29.86
N LYS A 508 17.67 2.28 29.99
CA LYS A 508 17.58 1.56 31.28
C LYS A 508 18.83 0.77 31.65
N ALA A 509 19.70 0.45 30.69
CA ALA A 509 20.96 -0.26 30.94
C ALA A 509 22.12 0.67 31.36
N GLU A 510 21.99 1.98 31.14
CA GLU A 510 23.04 2.97 31.49
C GLU A 510 22.94 3.54 32.92
N LYS A 511 22.09 3.00 33.81
CA LYS A 511 22.06 3.40 35.22
C LYS A 511 22.55 2.32 36.17
N ALA A 512 23.82 1.95 36.05
CA ALA A 512 24.61 1.38 37.13
C ALA A 512 25.94 2.16 37.22
N PRO A 513 26.37 2.58 38.43
CA PRO A 513 27.46 3.54 38.57
C PRO A 513 28.80 2.87 38.42
N ALA A 514 29.65 3.36 37.52
CA ALA A 514 31.06 3.05 37.46
C ALA A 514 31.87 4.30 37.83
N PRO A 515 33.07 4.12 38.44
CA PRO A 515 33.76 5.21 39.13
C PRO A 515 34.53 6.14 38.20
N ALA A 516 34.73 7.34 38.71
CA ALA A 516 35.38 8.48 38.09
C ALA A 516 36.82 8.21 37.63
N ALA A 517 37.15 8.69 36.42
CA ALA A 517 38.38 9.49 36.17
C ALA A 517 38.49 9.93 34.71
N SER A 518 38.65 11.22 34.61
CA SER A 518 39.58 12.04 33.81
C SER A 518 39.33 12.25 32.30
N GLU A 519 39.21 13.54 32.06
CA GLU A 519 39.80 14.35 30.99
C GLU A 519 39.07 14.56 29.67
N ALA A 520 38.72 15.83 29.55
CA ALA A 520 38.18 16.58 28.43
C ALA A 520 38.93 16.33 27.10
N LYS A 521 38.14 16.19 26.02
CA LYS A 521 38.56 16.69 24.70
C LYS A 521 37.45 17.50 24.08
N SER A 522 37.81 18.72 23.74
CA SER A 522 37.10 19.83 23.18
C SER A 522 36.25 19.50 21.97
N SER A 523 34.99 19.97 21.98
CA SER A 523 34.18 20.18 20.80
C SER A 523 34.86 21.22 19.89
N SER A 524 35.34 20.82 18.74
CA SER A 524 35.74 21.75 17.67
C SER A 524 34.49 22.34 17.04
N LYS A 525 34.23 23.62 17.32
CA LYS A 525 33.26 24.41 16.55
C LYS A 525 33.66 24.38 15.07
N VAL A 526 32.79 23.91 14.24
CA VAL A 526 32.94 23.97 12.78
C VAL A 526 32.95 25.45 12.38
N LYS A 527 34.10 25.95 11.95
CA LYS A 527 34.21 27.32 11.41
C LYS A 527 34.05 27.23 9.90
N LEU A 528 33.09 27.96 9.36
CA LEU A 528 32.94 28.14 7.92
C LEU A 528 34.22 28.67 7.28
N SER A 529 34.61 28.10 6.16
CA SER A 529 35.79 28.54 5.40
C SER A 529 35.52 29.92 4.73
N PHE A 530 36.56 30.68 4.46
CA PHE A 530 36.42 31.99 3.79
C PHE A 530 35.71 31.91 2.44
N THR A 531 35.90 30.84 1.71
CA THR A 531 35.20 30.55 0.45
C THR A 531 33.70 30.29 0.66
N GLN A 532 33.31 29.61 1.71
CA GLN A 532 31.90 29.38 2.05
C GLN A 532 31.18 30.66 2.47
N LEU A 533 31.84 31.52 3.23
CA LEU A 533 31.32 32.85 3.58
C LEU A 533 31.19 33.79 2.38
N HIS A 534 32.05 33.65 1.40
CA HIS A 534 31.95 34.44 0.15
C HIS A 534 30.77 33.94 -0.71
N LEU A 535 30.60 32.62 -0.85
CA LEU A 535 29.50 32.02 -1.57
C LEU A 535 28.15 32.35 -0.94
N LEU A 536 28.03 32.36 0.38
CA LEU A 536 26.83 32.78 1.12
C LEU A 536 26.37 34.23 0.77
N LYS A 537 27.30 35.09 0.41
CA LYS A 537 26.99 36.47 -0.01
C LYS A 537 26.65 36.60 -1.50
N THR A 538 27.28 35.78 -2.35
CA THR A 538 27.16 35.93 -3.81
C THR A 538 26.04 35.06 -4.42
N LEU A 539 25.69 33.92 -3.78
CA LEU A 539 24.63 33.05 -4.28
C LEU A 539 23.24 33.74 -4.33
N PRO A 540 22.78 34.48 -3.32
CA PRO A 540 21.50 35.20 -3.39
C PRO A 540 21.42 36.19 -4.57
N GLU A 541 22.51 36.92 -4.86
CA GLU A 541 22.57 37.83 -6.00
C GLU A 541 22.52 37.10 -7.35
N THR A 542 23.14 35.91 -7.42
CA THR A 542 23.08 35.03 -8.62
C THR A 542 21.69 34.45 -8.82
N VAL A 543 21.02 33.98 -7.78
CA VAL A 543 19.63 33.49 -7.83
C VAL A 543 18.69 34.62 -8.32
N ASP A 544 18.84 35.82 -7.79
CA ASP A 544 18.01 36.97 -8.15
C ASP A 544 18.24 37.40 -9.62
N SER A 545 19.50 37.33 -10.10
CA SER A 545 19.82 37.63 -11.49
C SER A 545 19.28 36.61 -12.48
N LEU A 546 19.33 35.31 -12.11
CA LEU A 546 18.78 34.19 -12.91
C LEU A 546 17.26 34.26 -12.95
N THR A 547 16.61 34.59 -11.84
CA THR A 547 15.14 34.76 -11.76
C THR A 547 14.67 35.88 -12.68
N LYS A 548 15.34 37.05 -12.68
CA LYS A 548 15.01 38.16 -13.58
C LYS A 548 15.22 37.84 -15.06
N LYS A 549 16.20 36.95 -15.38
CA LYS A 549 16.41 36.48 -16.76
C LYS A 549 15.31 35.52 -17.17
N LEU A 550 14.92 34.60 -16.28
CA LEU A 550 13.83 33.66 -16.51
C LEU A 550 12.49 34.37 -16.74
N GLU A 551 12.15 35.38 -15.94
CA GLU A 551 10.95 36.18 -16.14
C GLU A 551 10.88 36.86 -17.51
N LYS A 552 12.02 37.38 -18.00
CA LYS A 552 12.10 37.99 -19.34
C LYS A 552 11.88 36.98 -20.45
N LEU A 553 12.51 35.80 -20.35
CA LEU A 553 12.36 34.76 -21.35
C LEU A 553 10.96 34.14 -21.33
N GLN A 554 10.37 33.97 -20.15
CA GLN A 554 8.99 33.53 -20.00
C GLN A 554 7.99 34.52 -20.57
N ALA A 555 8.21 35.83 -20.36
CA ALA A 555 7.39 36.88 -20.95
C ALA A 555 7.50 36.90 -22.50
N GLU A 556 8.69 36.63 -23.05
CA GLU A 556 8.89 36.49 -24.51
C GLU A 556 8.21 35.22 -25.05
N MET A 557 8.22 34.12 -24.29
CA MET A 557 7.57 32.87 -24.66
C MET A 557 6.05 32.91 -24.55
N ALA A 558 5.49 33.83 -23.76
CA ALA A 558 4.05 34.03 -23.59
C ALA A 558 3.33 34.70 -24.78
N ASP A 559 4.06 35.14 -25.83
CA ASP A 559 3.45 35.66 -27.06
C ASP A 559 2.75 34.52 -27.83
N PRO A 560 1.41 34.53 -27.96
CA PRO A 560 0.64 33.46 -28.62
C PRO A 560 1.04 33.21 -30.07
N ASN A 561 1.68 34.21 -30.72
CA ASN A 561 2.07 34.12 -32.12
C ASN A 561 3.51 33.63 -32.31
N LEU A 562 4.30 33.47 -31.28
CA LEU A 562 5.72 33.13 -31.38
C LEU A 562 5.94 31.77 -31.99
N TYR A 563 5.15 30.77 -31.59
CA TYR A 563 5.22 29.42 -32.12
C TYR A 563 4.82 29.36 -33.59
N ALA A 564 3.78 30.09 -33.99
CA ALA A 564 3.28 30.11 -35.36
C ALA A 564 4.25 30.85 -36.34
N LYS A 565 4.98 31.87 -35.84
CA LYS A 565 5.89 32.69 -36.65
C LYS A 565 7.31 32.15 -36.72
N SER A 566 7.80 31.51 -35.65
CA SER A 566 9.21 31.09 -35.53
C SER A 566 9.36 29.88 -34.58
N PRO A 567 9.05 28.65 -35.04
CA PRO A 567 9.14 27.42 -34.20
C PRO A 567 10.55 27.20 -33.66
N ASP A 568 11.60 27.51 -34.43
CA ASP A 568 12.99 27.35 -34.01
C ASP A 568 13.39 28.32 -32.88
N ARG A 569 12.79 29.51 -32.84
CA ARG A 569 13.02 30.48 -31.77
C ARG A 569 12.30 30.04 -30.47
N PHE A 570 11.10 29.49 -30.59
CA PHE A 570 10.37 28.91 -29.47
C PHE A 570 11.13 27.74 -28.84
N ALA A 571 11.67 26.81 -29.66
CA ALA A 571 12.47 25.69 -29.18
C ALA A 571 13.76 26.13 -28.45
N LYS A 572 14.44 27.17 -28.97
CA LYS A 572 15.64 27.74 -28.32
C LYS A 572 15.30 28.42 -26.99
N LEU A 573 14.22 29.19 -26.92
CA LEU A 573 13.77 29.83 -25.70
C LEU A 573 13.37 28.79 -24.64
N SER A 574 12.67 27.72 -25.04
CA SER A 574 12.29 26.64 -24.13
C SER A 574 13.52 25.91 -23.57
N ALA A 575 14.51 25.59 -24.41
CA ALA A 575 15.76 24.97 -23.97
C ALA A 575 16.56 25.90 -23.03
N GLU A 576 16.57 27.20 -23.31
CA GLU A 576 17.28 28.20 -22.49
C GLU A 576 16.59 28.41 -21.14
N ILE A 577 15.26 28.43 -21.09
CA ILE A 577 14.49 28.47 -19.85
C ILE A 577 14.77 27.22 -19.00
N THR A 578 14.76 26.03 -19.59
CA THR A 578 15.06 24.79 -18.87
C THR A 578 16.47 24.82 -18.28
N ARG A 579 17.47 25.26 -19.04
CA ARG A 579 18.86 25.38 -18.57
C ARG A 579 18.99 26.38 -17.41
N LEU A 580 18.44 27.59 -17.56
CA LEU A 580 18.51 28.62 -16.52
C LEU A 580 17.72 28.27 -15.27
N THR A 581 16.63 27.51 -15.39
CA THR A 581 15.88 26.99 -14.24
C THR A 581 16.76 26.01 -13.46
N GLY A 582 17.44 25.07 -14.14
CA GLY A 582 18.37 24.16 -13.46
C GLY A 582 19.56 24.87 -12.80
N GLU A 583 20.10 25.94 -13.41
CA GLU A 583 21.18 26.74 -12.82
C GLU A 583 20.70 27.53 -11.59
N ARG A 584 19.47 28.05 -11.60
CA ARG A 584 18.86 28.73 -10.45
C ARG A 584 18.65 27.75 -9.29
N ASP A 585 18.03 26.61 -9.57
CA ASP A 585 17.69 25.61 -8.54
C ASP A 585 18.97 25.06 -7.89
N ALA A 586 20.03 24.79 -8.66
CA ALA A 586 21.32 24.37 -8.12
C ALA A 586 22.00 25.47 -7.24
N ALA A 587 21.88 26.74 -7.63
CA ALA A 587 22.41 27.86 -6.83
C ALA A 587 21.62 28.07 -5.54
N GLU A 588 20.30 27.85 -5.56
CA GLU A 588 19.41 27.94 -4.41
C GLU A 588 19.66 26.79 -3.41
N GLU A 589 19.88 25.57 -3.90
CA GLU A 589 20.23 24.41 -3.09
C GLU A 589 21.59 24.61 -2.39
N GLN A 590 22.61 25.08 -3.12
CA GLN A 590 23.92 25.38 -2.53
C GLN A 590 23.85 26.50 -1.48
N TRP A 591 23.02 27.51 -1.70
CA TRP A 591 22.83 28.58 -0.72
C TRP A 591 22.16 28.06 0.55
N LEU A 592 21.11 27.22 0.44
CA LEU A 592 20.43 26.59 1.58
C LEU A 592 21.38 25.70 2.39
N GLU A 593 22.20 24.87 1.73
CA GLU A 593 23.21 24.05 2.43
C GLU A 593 24.20 24.90 3.24
N LEU A 594 24.68 25.98 2.65
CA LEU A 594 25.62 26.88 3.33
C LEU A 594 24.99 27.67 4.47
N GLU A 595 23.71 28.03 4.37
CA GLU A 595 22.94 28.68 5.41
C GLU A 595 22.72 27.75 6.61
N MET A 596 22.39 26.48 6.36
CA MET A 596 22.28 25.45 7.40
C MET A 596 23.61 25.24 8.13
N LEU A 597 24.71 25.13 7.39
CA LEU A 597 26.05 25.04 8.00
C LEU A 597 26.43 26.28 8.82
N ARG A 598 25.94 27.45 8.44
CA ARG A 598 26.12 28.69 9.23
C ARG A 598 25.33 28.66 10.53
N GLU A 599 24.08 28.23 10.49
CA GLU A 599 23.24 28.08 11.69
C GLU A 599 23.82 27.06 12.67
N GLU A 600 24.33 25.93 12.15
CA GLU A 600 25.03 24.93 12.98
C GLU A 600 26.35 25.46 13.58
N ALA A 601 27.02 26.40 12.93
CA ALA A 601 28.27 26.98 13.42
C ALA A 601 28.02 28.12 14.44
N GLU A 602 26.88 28.77 14.38
CA GLU A 602 26.47 29.91 15.25
C GLU A 602 25.69 29.43 16.51
N GLY A 603 25.04 28.23 16.47
CA GLY A 603 24.32 27.62 17.59
C GLY A 603 25.24 26.78 18.47
#